data_ea78898dc405213afca0d7401100cba3
#
_entry.id   ea78898dc405213afca0d7401100cba3
#
_cell.length_a   1.000
_cell.length_b   1.000
_cell.length_c   1.000
_cell.angle_alpha   90.00
_cell.angle_beta   90.00
_cell.angle_gamma   90.00
#
_symmetry.space_group_name_H-M   'P 1'
#
loop_
_entity.id
_entity.type
_entity.pdbx_description
1 polymer ?
#
loop_
_entity_poly.entity_id
_entity_poly.type
_entity_poly.pdbx_seq_one_letter_code
_entity_poly.pdbx_strand_id
1 'polypeptide(L)'
;MHRRLASLLALPILAGAAAGAASAEDVQGAATARSGVVVTVDGRDIRIYGIDVPPPGQKCRTRWQREYDCATKSREAMEYLVNGKQAVCKTKGVDPQQRPVGICRVGGRDIGAVMVAYGWALAYRTLSPEYIGDESWAQSHRRGLWAGTVQAPWQWRAAQQPTRKSPPARPPANRS
;
A
#
# COMPACT_ATOMS: atom_id res chain seq x y z
N MET A 1 -48.33 -31.37 -58.35
CA MET A 1 -47.45 -31.73 -57.18
C MET A 1 -46.30 -30.74 -57.12
N HIS A 2 -46.38 -29.67 -56.32
CA HIS A 2 -45.37 -28.65 -56.18
C HIS A 2 -44.78 -28.66 -54.75
N ARG A 3 -43.57 -29.20 -54.60
CA ARG A 3 -42.80 -29.14 -53.32
C ARG A 3 -42.13 -27.76 -53.18
N ARG A 4 -42.57 -26.98 -52.20
CA ARG A 4 -41.91 -25.76 -51.83
C ARG A 4 -40.80 -26.10 -50.85
N LEU A 5 -39.53 -25.78 -51.23
CA LEU A 5 -38.36 -25.80 -50.33
C LEU A 5 -38.39 -24.54 -49.50
N ALA A 6 -38.44 -24.68 -48.19
CA ALA A 6 -38.25 -23.57 -47.26
C ALA A 6 -36.75 -23.48 -46.88
N SER A 7 -36.11 -22.39 -47.30
CA SER A 7 -34.73 -22.06 -46.87
C SER A 7 -34.77 -21.47 -45.49
N LEU A 8 -34.16 -22.14 -44.52
CA LEU A 8 -33.91 -21.64 -43.19
C LEU A 8 -32.60 -20.81 -43.21
N LEU A 9 -32.72 -19.48 -43.07
CA LEU A 9 -31.60 -18.55 -42.85
C LEU A 9 -31.20 -18.63 -41.38
N ALA A 10 -30.03 -19.18 -41.08
CA ALA A 10 -29.42 -19.16 -39.77
C ALA A 10 -28.72 -17.80 -39.56
N LEU A 11 -29.18 -17.00 -38.58
CA LEU A 11 -28.50 -15.81 -38.10
C LEU A 11 -27.36 -16.22 -37.17
N PRO A 12 -26.14 -15.64 -37.31
CA PRO A 12 -25.06 -15.83 -36.34
C PRO A 12 -25.35 -14.98 -35.11
N ILE A 13 -25.37 -15.60 -33.92
CA ILE A 13 -25.42 -14.93 -32.63
C ILE A 13 -24.00 -14.42 -32.32
N LEU A 14 -23.76 -13.10 -32.41
CA LEU A 14 -22.55 -12.48 -31.88
C LEU A 14 -22.60 -12.55 -30.34
N ALA A 15 -21.83 -13.44 -29.75
CA ALA A 15 -21.56 -13.46 -28.33
C ALA A 15 -20.64 -12.27 -27.99
N GLY A 16 -21.22 -11.16 -27.53
CA GLY A 16 -20.48 -10.01 -26.99
C GLY A 16 -19.81 -10.41 -25.67
N ALA A 17 -18.49 -10.47 -25.65
CA ALA A 17 -17.73 -10.59 -24.41
C ALA A 17 -17.90 -9.29 -23.61
N ALA A 18 -18.71 -9.29 -22.58
CA ALA A 18 -18.78 -8.22 -21.60
C ALA A 18 -17.46 -8.23 -20.82
N ALA A 19 -16.56 -7.28 -21.12
CA ALA A 19 -15.40 -6.97 -20.27
C ALA A 19 -15.97 -6.46 -18.94
N GLY A 20 -16.00 -7.33 -17.92
CA GLY A 20 -16.39 -6.97 -16.57
C GLY A 20 -15.39 -5.92 -16.04
N ALA A 21 -15.88 -4.70 -15.79
CA ALA A 21 -15.13 -3.73 -15.02
C ALA A 21 -14.81 -4.38 -13.67
N ALA A 22 -13.52 -4.51 -13.34
CA ALA A 22 -13.07 -4.97 -12.03
C ALA A 22 -13.58 -3.96 -10.99
N SER A 23 -14.72 -4.25 -10.38
CA SER A 23 -15.23 -3.47 -9.26
C SER A 23 -14.24 -3.60 -8.09
N ALA A 24 -13.98 -2.48 -7.41
CA ALA A 24 -13.20 -2.48 -6.17
C ALA A 24 -13.85 -3.48 -5.20
N GLU A 25 -13.23 -4.64 -5.03
CA GLU A 25 -13.77 -5.71 -4.22
C GLU A 25 -13.49 -5.42 -2.75
N ASP A 26 -14.53 -5.36 -1.94
CA ASP A 26 -14.40 -5.26 -0.49
C ASP A 26 -13.93 -6.61 0.06
N VAL A 27 -12.78 -6.62 0.76
CA VAL A 27 -12.24 -7.81 1.42
C VAL A 27 -12.59 -7.72 2.89
N GLN A 28 -13.28 -8.71 3.41
CA GLN A 28 -13.73 -8.73 4.81
C GLN A 28 -13.40 -10.06 5.46
N GLY A 29 -12.91 -10.03 6.69
CA GLY A 29 -12.62 -11.23 7.47
C GLY A 29 -11.71 -10.99 8.65
N ALA A 30 -11.28 -12.07 9.28
CA ALA A 30 -10.30 -12.04 10.36
C ALA A 30 -8.98 -11.49 9.86
N ALA A 31 -8.40 -10.55 10.62
CA ALA A 31 -7.18 -9.86 10.24
C ALA A 31 -5.98 -10.29 11.07
N THR A 32 -4.81 -10.33 10.44
CA THR A 32 -3.50 -10.47 11.09
C THR A 32 -2.51 -9.51 10.45
N ALA A 33 -1.56 -8.99 11.23
CA ALA A 33 -0.51 -8.12 10.70
C ALA A 33 0.65 -8.93 10.12
N ARG A 34 1.02 -8.65 8.86
CA ARG A 34 2.26 -9.16 8.24
C ARG A 34 3.43 -8.21 8.47
N SER A 35 3.15 -6.92 8.51
CA SER A 35 4.11 -5.84 8.77
C SER A 35 3.36 -4.61 9.29
N GLY A 36 4.07 -3.51 9.55
CA GLY A 36 3.43 -2.24 9.91
C GLY A 36 2.56 -1.60 8.81
N VAL A 37 2.56 -2.15 7.58
CA VAL A 37 1.83 -1.60 6.43
C VAL A 37 1.10 -2.66 5.60
N VAL A 38 1.22 -3.94 5.93
CA VAL A 38 0.53 -5.05 5.26
C VAL A 38 -0.23 -5.86 6.29
N VAL A 39 -1.50 -6.08 6.02
CA VAL A 39 -2.39 -6.94 6.81
C VAL A 39 -2.90 -8.09 5.94
N THR A 40 -3.03 -9.28 6.51
CA THR A 40 -3.75 -10.38 5.88
C THR A 40 -5.18 -10.34 6.37
N VAL A 41 -6.15 -10.30 5.47
CA VAL A 41 -7.58 -10.35 5.76
C VAL A 41 -8.18 -11.46 4.91
N ASP A 42 -8.82 -12.43 5.55
CA ASP A 42 -9.37 -13.61 4.87
C ASP A 42 -8.36 -14.29 3.93
N GLY A 43 -7.11 -14.48 4.42
CA GLY A 43 -6.03 -15.10 3.66
C GLY A 43 -5.39 -14.22 2.57
N ARG A 44 -5.86 -13.00 2.34
CA ARG A 44 -5.37 -12.08 1.30
C ARG A 44 -4.51 -10.99 1.93
N ASP A 45 -3.28 -10.83 1.46
CA ASP A 45 -2.39 -9.74 1.89
C ASP A 45 -2.82 -8.42 1.24
N ILE A 46 -3.11 -7.42 2.06
CA ILE A 46 -3.54 -6.09 1.63
C ILE A 46 -2.54 -5.06 2.18
N ARG A 47 -1.98 -4.26 1.30
CA ARG A 47 -1.15 -3.11 1.68
C ARG A 47 -2.08 -1.95 2.06
N ILE A 48 -1.84 -1.33 3.21
CA ILE A 48 -2.61 -0.17 3.64
C ILE A 48 -2.28 1.03 2.75
N TYR A 49 -3.32 1.64 2.20
CA TYR A 49 -3.23 2.79 1.31
C TYR A 49 -2.75 4.04 2.04
N GLY A 50 -1.99 4.90 1.35
CA GLY A 50 -1.64 6.25 1.80
C GLY A 50 -0.65 6.35 2.96
N ILE A 51 -0.12 5.22 3.46
CA ILE A 51 0.89 5.21 4.53
C ILE A 51 2.15 4.46 4.11
N ASP A 52 3.24 4.77 4.81
CA ASP A 52 4.49 4.00 4.72
C ASP A 52 5.12 3.85 6.12
N VAL A 53 5.92 2.80 6.28
CA VAL A 53 6.57 2.47 7.56
C VAL A 53 8.05 2.17 7.35
N PRO A 54 8.89 2.33 8.38
CA PRO A 54 10.28 1.90 8.30
C PRO A 54 10.37 0.43 7.85
N PRO A 55 11.10 0.13 6.76
CA PRO A 55 11.30 -1.25 6.32
C PRO A 55 12.26 -1.99 7.26
N PRO A 56 12.29 -3.34 7.20
CA PRO A 56 13.28 -4.14 7.92
C PRO A 56 14.71 -3.64 7.67
N GLY A 57 15.50 -3.53 8.73
CA GLY A 57 16.87 -3.02 8.70
C GLY A 57 17.00 -1.51 8.92
N GLN A 58 15.94 -0.74 8.73
CA GLN A 58 15.98 0.69 9.08
C GLN A 58 16.04 0.86 10.61
N LYS A 59 17.01 1.63 11.08
CA LYS A 59 17.14 2.03 12.49
C LYS A 59 16.58 3.42 12.69
N CYS A 60 15.88 3.59 13.80
CA CYS A 60 15.45 4.90 14.32
C CYS A 60 16.17 5.19 15.62
N ARG A 61 16.13 6.44 16.09
CA ARG A 61 16.74 6.83 17.35
C ARG A 61 15.70 7.39 18.30
N THR A 62 15.83 7.02 19.56
CA THR A 62 15.05 7.64 20.64
C THR A 62 15.49 9.09 20.84
N ARG A 63 14.77 9.85 21.69
CA ARG A 63 15.18 11.21 22.11
C ARG A 63 16.57 11.25 22.80
N TRP A 64 17.01 10.11 23.34
CA TRP A 64 18.34 9.96 23.96
C TRP A 64 19.40 9.39 22.98
N GLN A 65 19.13 9.43 21.66
CA GLN A 65 20.02 8.96 20.59
C GLN A 65 20.33 7.45 20.63
N ARG A 66 19.55 6.66 21.35
CA ARG A 66 19.67 5.20 21.34
C ARG A 66 18.96 4.63 20.10
N GLU A 67 19.66 3.80 19.37
CA GLU A 67 19.09 3.12 18.20
C GLU A 67 18.12 2.01 18.62
N TYR A 68 17.07 1.83 17.80
CA TYR A 68 16.12 0.74 17.96
C TYR A 68 15.56 0.30 16.60
N ASP A 69 14.99 -0.89 16.55
CA ASP A 69 14.32 -1.44 15.37
C ASP A 69 12.90 -0.85 15.27
N CYS A 70 12.78 0.18 14.48
CA CYS A 70 11.49 0.86 14.30
C CYS A 70 10.53 0.11 13.37
N ALA A 71 11.03 -0.77 12.49
CA ALA A 71 10.18 -1.63 11.67
C ALA A 71 9.39 -2.61 12.56
N THR A 72 10.08 -3.24 13.51
CA THR A 72 9.45 -4.12 14.50
C THR A 72 8.41 -3.36 15.31
N LYS A 73 8.70 -2.14 15.78
CA LYS A 73 7.74 -1.32 16.54
C LYS A 73 6.49 -0.95 15.73
N SER A 74 6.65 -0.61 14.46
CA SER A 74 5.51 -0.37 13.56
C SER A 74 4.69 -1.64 13.34
N ARG A 75 5.33 -2.81 13.22
CA ARG A 75 4.62 -4.09 13.11
C ARG A 75 3.85 -4.43 14.38
N GLU A 76 4.47 -4.31 15.55
CA GLU A 76 3.81 -4.54 16.85
C GLU A 76 2.58 -3.64 17.04
N ALA A 77 2.67 -2.36 16.62
CA ALA A 77 1.53 -1.45 16.65
C ALA A 77 0.39 -1.91 15.73
N MET A 78 0.72 -2.38 14.52
CA MET A 78 -0.28 -2.94 13.61
C MET A 78 -0.90 -4.22 14.18
N GLU A 79 -0.10 -5.11 14.76
CA GLU A 79 -0.59 -6.33 15.41
C GLU A 79 -1.61 -6.02 16.51
N TYR A 80 -1.32 -5.05 17.36
CA TYR A 80 -2.25 -4.60 18.40
C TYR A 80 -3.57 -4.10 17.82
N LEU A 81 -3.53 -3.44 16.67
CA LEU A 81 -4.72 -2.90 16.02
C LEU A 81 -5.60 -3.97 15.38
N VAL A 82 -5.01 -5.01 14.77
CA VAL A 82 -5.75 -5.90 13.85
C VAL A 82 -5.82 -7.35 14.29
N ASN A 83 -4.82 -7.92 15.00
CA ASN A 83 -4.78 -9.35 15.26
C ASN A 83 -6.01 -9.85 16.02
N GLY A 84 -6.63 -10.88 15.48
CA GLY A 84 -7.84 -11.51 16.02
C GLY A 84 -9.11 -10.68 15.87
N LYS A 85 -9.09 -9.58 15.10
CA LYS A 85 -10.25 -8.71 14.89
C LYS A 85 -10.77 -8.85 13.46
N GLN A 86 -12.05 -8.52 13.26
CA GLN A 86 -12.64 -8.42 11.94
C GLN A 86 -12.25 -7.10 11.29
N ALA A 87 -11.74 -7.17 10.07
CA ALA A 87 -11.43 -6.01 9.24
C ALA A 87 -12.28 -5.99 7.98
N VAL A 88 -12.58 -4.78 7.50
CA VAL A 88 -13.21 -4.52 6.21
C VAL A 88 -12.27 -3.62 5.43
N CYS A 89 -11.80 -4.08 4.27
CA CYS A 89 -10.88 -3.36 3.42
C CYS A 89 -11.53 -3.01 2.08
N LYS A 90 -11.54 -1.74 1.73
CA LYS A 90 -11.94 -1.24 0.41
C LYS A 90 -10.69 -1.07 -0.44
N THR A 91 -10.58 -1.87 -1.49
CA THR A 91 -9.42 -1.83 -2.39
C THR A 91 -9.43 -0.56 -3.25
N LYS A 92 -8.25 -0.01 -3.51
CA LYS A 92 -8.01 1.20 -4.32
C LYS A 92 -7.17 0.90 -5.57
N GLY A 93 -6.59 -0.30 -5.66
CA GLY A 93 -5.71 -0.72 -6.73
C GLY A 93 -4.76 -1.81 -6.28
N VAL A 94 -3.65 -1.95 -6.98
CA VAL A 94 -2.59 -2.92 -6.65
C VAL A 94 -1.23 -2.21 -6.57
N ASP A 95 -0.32 -2.77 -5.78
CA ASP A 95 1.07 -2.32 -5.72
C ASP A 95 1.93 -2.98 -6.83
N PRO A 96 3.21 -2.60 -6.98
CA PRO A 96 4.08 -3.22 -7.97
C PRO A 96 4.27 -4.73 -7.79
N GLN A 97 4.00 -5.28 -6.61
CA GLN A 97 4.02 -6.71 -6.33
C GLN A 97 2.65 -7.38 -6.54
N GLN A 98 1.72 -6.70 -7.22
CA GLN A 98 0.36 -7.16 -7.49
C GLN A 98 -0.49 -7.46 -6.23
N ARG A 99 -0.10 -6.89 -5.08
CA ARG A 99 -0.92 -6.99 -3.86
C ARG A 99 -2.00 -5.93 -3.89
N PRO A 100 -3.24 -6.24 -3.49
CA PRO A 100 -4.27 -5.25 -3.28
C PRO A 100 -3.78 -4.13 -2.34
N VAL A 101 -4.08 -2.90 -2.70
CA VAL A 101 -3.84 -1.72 -1.87
C VAL A 101 -5.20 -1.17 -1.48
N GLY A 102 -5.43 -0.90 -0.20
CA GLY A 102 -6.75 -0.48 0.26
C GLY A 102 -6.77 0.23 1.59
N ILE A 103 -7.91 0.83 1.88
CA ILE A 103 -8.25 1.40 3.19
C ILE A 103 -8.95 0.32 3.99
N CYS A 104 -8.36 -0.09 5.10
CA CYS A 104 -8.89 -1.12 5.98
C CYS A 104 -9.43 -0.50 7.28
N ARG A 105 -10.57 -1.00 7.74
CA ARG A 105 -11.21 -0.58 8.99
C ARG A 105 -11.38 -1.75 9.94
N VAL A 106 -11.11 -1.49 11.21
CA VAL A 106 -11.38 -2.42 12.32
C VAL A 106 -12.26 -1.69 13.33
N GLY A 107 -13.42 -2.24 13.62
CA GLY A 107 -14.41 -1.57 14.48
C GLY A 107 -14.81 -0.18 13.94
N GLY A 108 -14.93 -0.04 12.63
CA GLY A 108 -15.26 1.21 11.93
C GLY A 108 -14.11 2.22 11.81
N ARG A 109 -13.00 2.05 12.53
CA ARG A 109 -11.85 2.97 12.52
C ARG A 109 -10.87 2.61 11.41
N ASP A 110 -10.43 3.60 10.66
CA ASP A 110 -9.37 3.48 9.65
C ASP A 110 -8.03 3.17 10.34
N ILE A 111 -7.46 1.99 10.04
CA ILE A 111 -6.22 1.56 10.68
C ILE A 111 -5.00 2.34 10.17
N GLY A 112 -5.04 2.87 8.93
CA GLY A 112 -4.00 3.75 8.39
C GLY A 112 -3.95 5.07 9.17
N ALA A 113 -5.10 5.72 9.37
CA ALA A 113 -5.22 6.93 10.16
C ALA A 113 -4.73 6.72 11.60
N VAL A 114 -5.13 5.60 12.23
CA VAL A 114 -4.67 5.26 13.59
C VAL A 114 -3.16 5.07 13.64
N MET A 115 -2.59 4.33 12.69
CA MET A 115 -1.13 4.11 12.64
C MET A 115 -0.35 5.42 12.52
N VAL A 116 -0.83 6.35 11.67
CA VAL A 116 -0.19 7.65 11.48
C VAL A 116 -0.38 8.54 12.70
N ALA A 117 -1.60 8.65 13.26
CA ALA A 117 -1.87 9.45 14.45
C ALA A 117 -1.10 8.99 15.68
N TYR A 118 -0.87 7.67 15.85
CA TYR A 118 0.00 7.17 16.90
C TYR A 118 1.50 7.23 16.57
N GLY A 119 1.85 7.70 15.35
CA GLY A 119 3.21 7.91 14.90
C GLY A 119 3.97 6.63 14.56
N TRP A 120 3.29 5.51 14.31
CA TRP A 120 3.91 4.25 13.91
C TRP A 120 3.95 4.03 12.38
N ALA A 121 3.35 4.96 11.62
CA ALA A 121 3.48 5.09 10.18
C ALA A 121 3.65 6.57 9.81
N LEU A 122 4.16 6.83 8.62
CA LEU A 122 4.23 8.15 8.00
C LEU A 122 3.16 8.27 6.91
N ALA A 123 2.59 9.45 6.73
CA ALA A 123 1.72 9.74 5.60
C ALA A 123 2.53 9.71 4.30
N TYR A 124 2.17 8.83 3.37
CA TYR A 124 2.84 8.75 2.07
C TYR A 124 2.22 9.75 1.09
N ARG A 125 2.62 11.00 1.21
CA ARG A 125 2.02 12.17 0.54
C ARG A 125 2.04 12.07 -0.99
N THR A 126 2.99 11.35 -1.57
CA THR A 126 3.04 11.12 -3.02
C THR A 126 1.84 10.30 -3.51
N LEU A 127 1.29 9.45 -2.64
CA LEU A 127 0.14 8.60 -2.97
C LEU A 127 -1.19 9.23 -2.57
N SER A 128 -1.24 9.90 -1.40
CA SER A 128 -2.48 10.47 -0.86
C SER A 128 -2.20 11.59 0.15
N PRO A 129 -3.00 12.67 0.15
CA PRO A 129 -2.97 13.69 1.20
C PRO A 129 -3.75 13.28 2.47
N GLU A 130 -4.44 12.16 2.46
CA GLU A 130 -5.51 11.79 3.40
C GLU A 130 -5.06 11.80 4.88
N TYR A 131 -3.80 11.43 5.16
CA TYR A 131 -3.29 11.30 6.53
C TYR A 131 -2.33 12.41 6.96
N ILE A 132 -2.23 13.52 6.19
CA ILE A 132 -1.31 14.64 6.50
C ILE A 132 -1.67 15.28 7.85
N GLY A 133 -2.95 15.43 8.14
CA GLY A 133 -3.43 15.97 9.42
C GLY A 133 -3.04 15.09 10.61
N ASP A 134 -3.23 13.77 10.47
CA ASP A 134 -2.85 12.78 11.49
C ASP A 134 -1.34 12.78 11.74
N GLU A 135 -0.53 12.90 10.67
CA GLU A 135 0.92 12.99 10.77
C GLU A 135 1.35 14.28 11.49
N SER A 136 0.76 15.42 11.14
CA SER A 136 1.05 16.71 11.78
C SER A 136 0.72 16.67 13.27
N TRP A 137 -0.38 16.02 13.61
CA TRP A 137 -0.77 15.81 15.01
C TRP A 137 0.25 14.92 15.75
N ALA A 138 0.65 13.79 15.14
CA ALA A 138 1.64 12.87 15.71
C ALA A 138 3.00 13.56 15.93
N GLN A 139 3.44 14.39 14.98
CA GLN A 139 4.67 15.18 15.07
C GLN A 139 4.63 16.18 16.23
N SER A 140 3.57 16.98 16.31
CA SER A 140 3.43 18.00 17.36
C SER A 140 3.35 17.39 18.77
N HIS A 141 2.80 16.17 18.89
CA HIS A 141 2.68 15.43 20.15
C HIS A 141 3.82 14.43 20.38
N ARG A 142 4.84 14.41 19.52
CA ARG A 142 6.00 13.50 19.59
C ARG A 142 5.60 12.04 19.80
N ARG A 143 4.66 11.55 18.99
CA ARG A 143 4.14 10.19 19.10
C ARG A 143 5.02 9.21 18.33
N GLY A 144 5.12 7.98 18.85
CA GLY A 144 5.78 6.87 18.18
C GLY A 144 7.17 7.20 17.64
N LEU A 145 7.38 7.09 16.34
CA LEU A 145 8.62 7.41 15.63
C LEU A 145 9.04 8.88 15.81
N TRP A 146 8.07 9.78 15.98
CA TRP A 146 8.29 11.22 16.16
C TRP A 146 8.78 11.61 17.56
N ALA A 147 8.80 10.65 18.51
CA ALA A 147 9.39 10.87 19.83
C ALA A 147 10.94 10.98 19.79
N GLY A 148 11.54 10.63 18.67
CA GLY A 148 12.98 10.70 18.43
C GLY A 148 13.29 11.15 17.02
N THR A 149 14.20 10.44 16.33
CA THR A 149 14.59 10.72 14.95
C THR A 149 14.25 9.55 14.06
N VAL A 150 13.49 9.79 13.00
CA VAL A 150 13.17 8.85 11.94
C VAL A 150 13.48 9.46 10.58
N GLN A 151 14.17 8.71 9.73
CA GLN A 151 14.28 9.03 8.31
C GLN A 151 13.02 8.53 7.60
N ALA A 152 12.48 9.29 6.66
CA ALA A 152 11.33 8.82 5.90
C ALA A 152 11.64 7.49 5.19
N PRO A 153 10.75 6.48 5.26
CA PRO A 153 11.03 5.14 4.73
C PRO A 153 11.41 5.13 3.25
N TRP A 154 10.77 5.97 2.43
CA TRP A 154 11.08 6.11 1.00
C TRP A 154 12.46 6.72 0.76
N GLN A 155 12.92 7.66 1.61
CA GLN A 155 14.25 8.23 1.53
C GLN A 155 15.31 7.20 1.93
N TRP A 156 15.04 6.43 2.98
CA TRP A 156 15.92 5.36 3.40
C TRP A 156 16.10 4.30 2.31
N ARG A 157 15.00 3.85 1.67
CA ARG A 157 15.07 2.91 0.54
C ARG A 157 15.83 3.49 -0.66
N ALA A 158 15.62 4.77 -0.98
CA ALA A 158 16.35 5.43 -2.06
C ALA A 158 17.87 5.47 -1.80
N ALA A 159 18.28 5.71 -0.54
CA ALA A 159 19.69 5.70 -0.16
C ALA A 159 20.35 4.31 -0.22
N GLN A 160 19.56 3.22 -0.16
CA GLN A 160 20.06 1.85 -0.30
C GLN A 160 20.21 1.39 -1.77
N GLN A 161 19.64 2.14 -2.72
CA GLN A 161 19.78 1.80 -4.13
C GLN A 161 21.20 2.17 -4.59
N PRO A 162 21.92 1.26 -5.29
CA PRO A 162 23.19 1.62 -5.89
C PRO A 162 22.99 2.83 -6.81
N THR A 163 23.81 3.86 -6.64
CA THR A 163 23.80 5.01 -7.55
C THR A 163 24.00 4.49 -8.95
N ARG A 164 22.98 4.61 -9.81
CA ARG A 164 23.13 4.37 -11.23
C ARG A 164 24.22 5.33 -11.71
N LYS A 165 25.44 4.83 -11.93
CA LYS A 165 26.48 5.62 -12.60
C LYS A 165 25.86 6.08 -13.91
N SER A 166 25.75 7.40 -14.08
CA SER A 166 25.35 7.97 -15.36
C SER A 166 26.22 7.36 -16.44
N PRO A 167 25.67 6.92 -17.60
CA PRO A 167 26.49 6.48 -18.70
C PRO A 167 27.53 7.56 -19.02
N PRO A 168 28.79 7.22 -19.36
CA PRO A 168 29.77 8.21 -19.74
C PRO A 168 29.22 9.05 -20.89
N ALA A 169 29.38 10.37 -20.77
CA ALA A 169 28.95 11.32 -21.79
C ALA A 169 29.48 10.86 -23.16
N ARG A 170 28.59 10.75 -24.15
CA ARG A 170 28.96 10.39 -25.53
C ARG A 170 29.98 11.41 -26.01
N PRO A 171 31.16 10.99 -26.56
CA PRO A 171 32.12 11.93 -27.11
C PRO A 171 31.44 12.81 -28.18
N PRO A 172 31.85 14.07 -28.35
CA PRO A 172 31.30 14.93 -29.38
C PRO A 172 31.55 14.30 -30.74
N ALA A 173 30.48 14.25 -31.58
CA ALA A 173 30.59 13.77 -32.94
C ALA A 173 31.61 14.65 -33.70
N ASN A 174 32.66 14.04 -34.18
CA ASN A 174 33.66 14.71 -35.03
C ASN A 174 32.95 15.15 -36.30
N ARG A 175 32.76 16.45 -36.50
CA ARG A 175 32.29 17.01 -37.76
C ARG A 175 33.51 17.15 -38.67
N SER A 176 33.62 16.26 -39.63
CA SER A 176 34.48 16.42 -40.80
C SER A 176 33.77 17.21 -41.88
#